data_c0aca0363aeb52286bf58916cb8f81c2
#
_entry.id   c0aca0363aeb52286bf58916cb8f81c2
#
_cell.length_a   1.000
_cell.length_b   1.000
_cell.length_c   1.000
_cell.angle_alpha   90.00
_cell.angle_beta   90.00
_cell.angle_gamma   90.00
#
_symmetry.space_group_name_H-M   'P 1'
#
loop_
_entity.id
_entity.type
_entity.pdbx_description
1 polymer ?
#
loop_
_entity_poly.entity_id
_entity_poly.type
_entity_poly.pdbx_seq_one_letter_code
_entity_poly.pdbx_strand_id
1 'polypeptide(L)'
;MSAQYLQSAIKQFEYYKLLGEKTFNQMPDEKLFWQMNEDSNSVATIVKHLSGNMLSRWTDFLNSDGEKEWRNRDAEFENDMDTRQKMMTVWLAGWEVFLQTLNSLTEADLDKMIYIRNQGHTVMEAINRQLAHYPYHIGQIVYIGKLSATHWESLSIPRGNSQQFNADKFAKPKGKAHFTDEVLQPKKHKDA
;
A
#
# COMPACT_ATOMS: atom_id res chain seq x y z
N MET A 1 -9.06 6.96 22.45
CA MET A 1 -7.74 6.47 21.95
C MET A 1 -7.83 5.78 20.59
N SER A 2 -8.92 5.21 20.23
CA SER A 2 -9.12 4.36 19.03
C SER A 2 -9.33 5.13 17.72
N ALA A 3 -10.01 6.30 17.68
CA ALA A 3 -10.15 7.11 16.45
C ALA A 3 -8.81 7.52 15.86
N GLN A 4 -7.83 7.76 16.70
CA GLN A 4 -6.48 8.10 16.27
C GLN A 4 -5.76 6.91 15.65
N TYR A 5 -6.06 5.67 16.10
CA TYR A 5 -5.48 4.47 15.54
C TYR A 5 -5.97 4.22 14.11
N LEU A 6 -7.29 4.21 13.90
CA LEU A 6 -7.87 3.95 12.58
C LEU A 6 -7.43 5.00 11.56
N GLN A 7 -7.50 6.28 11.92
CA GLN A 7 -7.02 7.37 11.07
C GLN A 7 -5.52 7.26 10.75
N SER A 8 -4.69 6.89 11.74
CA SER A 8 -3.25 6.67 11.52
C SER A 8 -2.99 5.50 10.58
N ALA A 9 -3.73 4.39 10.73
CA ALA A 9 -3.61 3.23 9.86
C ALA A 9 -4.00 3.57 8.42
N ILE A 10 -5.13 4.26 8.21
CA ILE A 10 -5.59 4.69 6.88
C ILE A 10 -4.52 5.55 6.20
N LYS A 11 -4.02 6.59 6.88
CA LYS A 11 -2.95 7.45 6.33
C LYS A 11 -1.68 6.66 5.97
N GLN A 12 -1.31 5.66 6.76
CA GLN A 12 -0.17 4.80 6.42
C GLN A 12 -0.43 3.99 5.15
N PHE A 13 -1.62 3.41 4.99
CA PHE A 13 -1.97 2.68 3.78
C PHE A 13 -2.00 3.57 2.54
N GLU A 14 -2.59 4.76 2.63
CA GLU A 14 -2.58 5.76 1.55
C GLU A 14 -1.13 6.15 1.17
N TYR A 15 -0.26 6.30 2.14
CA TYR A 15 1.16 6.57 1.91
C TYR A 15 1.84 5.43 1.15
N TYR A 16 1.63 4.17 1.55
CA TYR A 16 2.22 3.02 0.87
C TYR A 16 1.64 2.81 -0.53
N LYS A 17 0.34 3.05 -0.73
CA LYS A 17 -0.28 3.10 -2.06
C LYS A 17 0.44 4.12 -2.95
N LEU A 18 0.62 5.33 -2.45
CA LEU A 18 1.33 6.40 -3.17
C LEU A 18 2.79 6.03 -3.49
N LEU A 19 3.51 5.33 -2.58
CA LEU A 19 4.87 4.86 -2.86
C LEU A 19 4.90 3.86 -4.02
N GLY A 20 3.95 2.95 -4.08
CA GLY A 20 3.78 2.03 -5.22
C GLY A 20 3.56 2.80 -6.52
N GLU A 21 2.61 3.72 -6.56
CA GLU A 21 2.29 4.53 -7.74
C GLU A 21 3.46 5.40 -8.22
N LYS A 22 4.17 6.04 -7.29
CA LYS A 22 5.40 6.79 -7.61
C LYS A 22 6.50 5.89 -8.16
N THR A 23 6.55 4.63 -7.74
CA THR A 23 7.48 3.65 -8.26
C THR A 23 7.12 3.28 -9.69
N PHE A 24 5.85 2.92 -9.94
CA PHE A 24 5.39 2.59 -11.29
C PHE A 24 5.68 3.71 -12.28
N ASN A 25 5.48 4.96 -11.88
CA ASN A 25 5.71 6.12 -12.75
C ASN A 25 7.19 6.35 -13.12
N GLN A 26 8.12 5.73 -12.40
CA GLN A 26 9.55 5.80 -12.69
C GLN A 26 10.07 4.59 -13.46
N MET A 27 9.23 3.60 -13.71
CA MET A 27 9.61 2.36 -14.40
C MET A 27 9.18 2.38 -15.87
N PRO A 28 10.02 1.88 -16.79
CA PRO A 28 9.57 1.50 -18.13
C PRO A 28 8.50 0.41 -18.07
N ASP A 29 7.55 0.41 -19.00
CA ASP A 29 6.41 -0.50 -18.97
C ASP A 29 6.82 -1.98 -18.98
N GLU A 30 7.81 -2.35 -19.79
CA GLU A 30 8.33 -3.71 -19.88
C GLU A 30 8.96 -4.19 -18.57
N LYS A 31 9.44 -3.26 -17.72
CA LYS A 31 10.06 -3.59 -16.43
C LYS A 31 9.03 -3.90 -15.34
N LEU A 32 7.77 -3.55 -15.53
CA LEU A 32 6.69 -3.92 -14.61
C LEU A 32 6.44 -5.44 -14.61
N PHE A 33 6.75 -6.11 -15.73
CA PHE A 33 6.53 -7.56 -15.92
C PHE A 33 7.82 -8.37 -15.84
N TRP A 34 8.95 -7.70 -15.59
CA TRP A 34 10.26 -8.35 -15.50
C TRP A 34 10.42 -9.13 -14.20
N GLN A 35 10.94 -10.33 -14.32
CA GLN A 35 11.36 -11.20 -13.22
C GLN A 35 12.87 -11.39 -13.25
N MET A 36 13.53 -11.36 -12.10
CA MET A 36 14.97 -11.59 -12.01
C MET A 36 15.31 -13.06 -12.27
N ASN A 37 14.48 -13.99 -11.79
CA ASN A 37 14.58 -15.44 -11.95
C ASN A 37 13.19 -16.08 -11.75
N GLU A 38 13.09 -17.38 -11.88
CA GLU A 38 11.85 -18.15 -11.76
C GLU A 38 11.19 -18.04 -10.36
N ASP A 39 11.99 -17.86 -9.31
CA ASP A 39 11.52 -17.77 -7.92
C ASP A 39 11.11 -16.34 -7.53
N SER A 40 11.43 -15.34 -8.34
CA SER A 40 11.13 -13.94 -8.04
C SER A 40 9.83 -13.48 -8.68
N ASN A 41 9.09 -12.60 -7.99
CA ASN A 41 7.88 -12.01 -8.54
C ASN A 41 8.19 -10.74 -9.32
N SER A 42 7.49 -10.52 -10.43
CA SER A 42 7.44 -9.23 -11.09
C SER A 42 6.62 -8.22 -10.27
N VAL A 43 6.75 -6.93 -10.59
CA VAL A 43 5.88 -5.89 -10.00
C VAL A 43 4.41 -6.21 -10.28
N ALA A 44 4.08 -6.62 -11.50
CA ALA A 44 2.71 -6.98 -11.88
C ALA A 44 2.18 -8.18 -11.08
N THR A 45 2.99 -9.20 -10.83
CA THR A 45 2.64 -10.35 -9.98
C THR A 45 2.36 -9.90 -8.54
N ILE A 46 3.21 -9.04 -7.98
CA ILE A 46 3.00 -8.49 -6.62
C ILE A 46 1.71 -7.67 -6.56
N VAL A 47 1.43 -6.85 -7.56
CA VAL A 47 0.17 -6.08 -7.66
C VAL A 47 -1.04 -7.00 -7.69
N LYS A 48 -0.99 -8.07 -8.50
CA LYS A 48 -2.05 -9.08 -8.61
C LYS A 48 -2.31 -9.76 -7.26
N HIS A 49 -1.23 -10.16 -6.57
CA HIS A 49 -1.30 -10.75 -5.23
C HIS A 49 -1.89 -9.77 -4.19
N LEU A 50 -1.44 -8.52 -4.16
CA LEU A 50 -1.97 -7.51 -3.25
C LEU A 50 -3.45 -7.26 -3.48
N SER A 51 -3.86 -7.09 -4.74
CA SER A 51 -5.26 -6.86 -5.10
C SER A 51 -6.13 -8.06 -4.75
N GLY A 52 -5.73 -9.28 -5.09
CA GLY A 52 -6.47 -10.50 -4.72
C GLY A 52 -6.63 -10.64 -3.21
N ASN A 53 -5.59 -10.31 -2.44
CA ASN A 53 -5.65 -10.26 -0.99
C ASN A 53 -6.63 -9.20 -0.50
N MET A 54 -6.56 -7.97 -1.02
CA MET A 54 -7.44 -6.87 -0.63
C MET A 54 -8.90 -7.21 -0.93
N LEU A 55 -9.21 -7.64 -2.14
CA LEU A 55 -10.56 -8.01 -2.54
C LEU A 55 -11.11 -9.14 -1.66
N SER A 56 -10.33 -10.21 -1.44
CA SER A 56 -10.77 -11.33 -0.61
C SER A 56 -10.99 -10.92 0.84
N ARG A 57 -10.05 -10.22 1.45
CA ARG A 57 -10.10 -9.88 2.89
C ARG A 57 -11.15 -8.84 3.24
N TRP A 58 -11.37 -7.85 2.36
CA TRP A 58 -12.09 -6.63 2.71
C TRP A 58 -13.46 -6.49 2.06
N THR A 59 -13.83 -7.36 1.12
CA THR A 59 -15.22 -7.46 0.65
C THR A 59 -16.07 -8.11 1.75
N ASP A 60 -17.16 -7.44 2.13
CA ASP A 60 -18.08 -7.89 3.19
C ASP A 60 -17.32 -8.27 4.48
N PHE A 61 -16.40 -7.40 4.87
CA PHE A 61 -15.35 -7.66 5.85
C PHE A 61 -15.86 -8.10 7.23
N LEU A 62 -16.94 -7.48 7.71
CA LEU A 62 -17.46 -7.76 9.06
C LEU A 62 -18.36 -9.00 9.13
N ASN A 63 -18.88 -9.51 8.00
CA ASN A 63 -19.92 -10.52 8.01
C ASN A 63 -19.52 -11.84 7.34
N SER A 64 -18.39 -11.87 6.61
CA SER A 64 -17.96 -13.08 5.90
C SER A 64 -16.48 -13.39 6.16
N ASP A 65 -16.08 -14.66 5.94
CA ASP A 65 -14.67 -15.03 6.06
C ASP A 65 -13.81 -14.26 5.06
N GLY A 66 -12.65 -13.82 5.51
CA GLY A 66 -11.67 -13.08 4.71
C GLY A 66 -10.97 -13.93 3.64
N GLU A 67 -11.17 -15.24 3.59
CA GLU A 67 -10.78 -16.09 2.46
C GLU A 67 -12.03 -16.47 1.67
N LYS A 68 -12.24 -15.81 0.55
CA LYS A 68 -13.42 -16.00 -0.29
C LYS A 68 -13.25 -17.24 -1.18
N GLU A 69 -14.33 -18.00 -1.37
CA GLU A 69 -14.35 -19.21 -2.21
C GLU A 69 -13.94 -18.91 -3.67
N TRP A 70 -14.27 -17.73 -4.17
CA TRP A 70 -13.90 -17.30 -5.54
C TRP A 70 -12.43 -16.88 -5.68
N ARG A 71 -11.66 -16.77 -4.57
CA ARG A 71 -10.25 -16.39 -4.63
C ARG A 71 -9.41 -17.54 -5.16
N ASN A 72 -8.74 -17.34 -6.25
CA ASN A 72 -7.70 -18.26 -6.74
C ASN A 72 -6.31 -17.69 -6.40
N ARG A 73 -5.81 -18.03 -5.19
CA ARG A 73 -4.53 -17.50 -4.70
C ARG A 73 -3.36 -17.94 -5.56
N ASP A 74 -3.36 -19.16 -6.08
CA ASP A 74 -2.23 -19.67 -6.85
C ASP A 74 -2.12 -18.93 -8.19
N ALA A 75 -3.25 -18.62 -8.82
CA ALA A 75 -3.28 -17.79 -10.02
C ALA A 75 -2.77 -16.34 -9.80
N GLU A 76 -2.73 -15.84 -8.57
CA GLU A 76 -2.16 -14.52 -8.28
C GLU A 76 -0.66 -14.45 -8.58
N PHE A 77 0.04 -15.59 -8.58
CA PHE A 77 1.48 -15.68 -8.82
C PHE A 77 1.85 -16.03 -10.25
N GLU A 78 0.89 -16.24 -11.14
CA GLU A 78 1.12 -16.37 -12.57
C GLU A 78 1.48 -15.00 -13.17
N ASN A 79 2.58 -14.95 -13.95
CA ASN A 79 3.02 -13.69 -14.59
C ASN A 79 2.34 -13.52 -15.96
N ASP A 80 1.01 -13.37 -15.94
CA ASP A 80 0.10 -13.34 -17.10
C ASP A 80 -0.41 -11.94 -17.46
N MET A 81 0.03 -10.89 -16.75
CA MET A 81 -0.25 -9.51 -17.12
C MET A 81 0.74 -9.01 -18.17
N ASP A 82 0.24 -8.26 -19.14
CA ASP A 82 1.00 -7.83 -20.32
C ASP A 82 0.99 -6.31 -20.56
N THR A 83 0.13 -5.56 -19.85
CA THR A 83 0.02 -4.09 -20.04
C THR A 83 -0.07 -3.35 -18.70
N ARG A 84 0.57 -2.17 -18.65
CA ARG A 84 0.43 -1.23 -17.53
C ARG A 84 -1.04 -0.94 -17.20
N GLN A 85 -1.88 -0.78 -18.21
CA GLN A 85 -3.29 -0.48 -18.01
C GLN A 85 -4.01 -1.58 -17.24
N LYS A 86 -3.81 -2.86 -17.61
CA LYS A 86 -4.37 -4.00 -16.85
C LYS A 86 -3.86 -4.03 -15.42
N MET A 87 -2.55 -3.87 -15.23
CA MET A 87 -1.94 -3.83 -13.89
C MET A 87 -2.54 -2.71 -13.04
N MET A 88 -2.68 -1.51 -13.58
CA MET A 88 -3.26 -0.36 -12.86
C MET A 88 -4.73 -0.55 -12.55
N THR A 89 -5.50 -1.17 -13.44
CA THR A 89 -6.91 -1.52 -13.16
C THR A 89 -7.02 -2.46 -11.96
N VAL A 90 -6.19 -3.50 -11.93
CA VAL A 90 -6.13 -4.46 -10.80
C VAL A 90 -5.67 -3.76 -9.51
N TRP A 91 -4.64 -2.92 -9.59
CA TRP A 91 -4.15 -2.13 -8.46
C TRP A 91 -5.24 -1.26 -7.85
N LEU A 92 -5.91 -0.48 -8.67
CA LEU A 92 -6.93 0.46 -8.19
C LEU A 92 -8.14 -0.27 -7.59
N ALA A 93 -8.58 -1.37 -8.20
CA ALA A 93 -9.71 -2.15 -7.69
C ALA A 93 -9.45 -2.71 -6.27
N GLY A 94 -8.28 -3.26 -6.02
CA GLY A 94 -7.92 -3.75 -4.69
C GLY A 94 -7.87 -2.64 -3.65
N TRP A 95 -7.16 -1.55 -3.94
CA TRP A 95 -7.04 -0.41 -3.03
C TRP A 95 -8.37 0.29 -2.77
N GLU A 96 -9.25 0.36 -3.76
CA GLU A 96 -10.58 0.95 -3.61
C GLU A 96 -11.41 0.19 -2.57
N VAL A 97 -11.57 -1.11 -2.74
CA VAL A 97 -12.33 -1.96 -1.79
C VAL A 97 -11.72 -1.87 -0.40
N PHE A 98 -10.39 -1.95 -0.28
CA PHE A 98 -9.70 -1.89 0.99
C PHE A 98 -9.93 -0.56 1.72
N LEU A 99 -9.66 0.56 1.05
CA LEU A 99 -9.78 1.89 1.66
C LEU A 99 -11.24 2.27 1.94
N GLN A 100 -12.19 1.89 1.08
CA GLN A 100 -13.62 2.08 1.33
C GLN A 100 -14.06 1.33 2.59
N THR A 101 -13.63 0.08 2.76
CA THR A 101 -13.93 -0.71 3.95
C THR A 101 -13.34 -0.05 5.20
N LEU A 102 -12.05 0.34 5.19
CA LEU A 102 -11.44 1.00 6.35
C LEU A 102 -12.14 2.31 6.71
N ASN A 103 -12.53 3.11 5.73
CA ASN A 103 -13.24 4.38 5.96
C ASN A 103 -14.69 4.18 6.46
N SER A 104 -15.28 3.01 6.26
CA SER A 104 -16.61 2.68 6.81
C SER A 104 -16.55 2.18 8.27
N LEU A 105 -15.38 1.79 8.77
CA LEU A 105 -15.21 1.31 10.14
C LEU A 105 -15.24 2.47 11.14
N THR A 106 -15.73 2.15 12.32
CA THR A 106 -15.74 3.03 13.50
C THR A 106 -14.85 2.45 14.60
N GLU A 107 -14.60 3.23 15.64
CA GLU A 107 -13.89 2.75 16.83
C GLU A 107 -14.54 1.53 17.49
N ALA A 108 -15.88 1.50 17.48
CA ALA A 108 -16.64 0.40 18.08
C ALA A 108 -16.47 -0.92 17.29
N ASP A 109 -15.98 -0.86 16.06
CA ASP A 109 -15.75 -2.04 15.24
C ASP A 109 -14.39 -2.69 15.53
N LEU A 110 -13.44 -1.97 16.12
CA LEU A 110 -12.04 -2.44 16.27
C LEU A 110 -11.90 -3.72 17.10
N ASP A 111 -12.78 -3.91 18.07
CA ASP A 111 -12.79 -5.09 18.94
C ASP A 111 -13.71 -6.20 18.43
N LYS A 112 -14.46 -5.97 17.33
CA LYS A 112 -15.28 -7.01 16.71
C LYS A 112 -14.44 -8.16 16.19
N MET A 113 -14.99 -9.38 16.32
CA MET A 113 -14.37 -10.59 15.78
C MET A 113 -14.71 -10.74 14.30
N ILE A 114 -13.68 -10.96 13.49
CA ILE A 114 -13.80 -11.39 12.09
C ILE A 114 -13.04 -12.70 11.91
N TYR A 115 -13.27 -13.38 10.81
CA TYR A 115 -12.64 -14.66 10.54
C TYR A 115 -11.82 -14.61 9.26
N ILE A 116 -10.69 -15.32 9.27
CA ILE A 116 -9.85 -15.56 8.11
C ILE A 116 -9.49 -17.04 8.13
N ARG A 117 -10.01 -17.81 7.20
CA ARG A 117 -9.86 -19.28 7.16
C ARG A 117 -10.32 -19.92 8.47
N ASN A 118 -11.49 -19.51 8.94
CA ASN A 118 -12.10 -19.92 10.22
C ASN A 118 -11.26 -19.59 11.47
N GLN A 119 -10.20 -18.80 11.35
CA GLN A 119 -9.44 -18.30 12.50
C GLN A 119 -9.92 -16.90 12.88
N GLY A 120 -10.34 -16.76 14.15
CA GLY A 120 -10.83 -15.49 14.68
C GLY A 120 -9.71 -14.48 14.91
N HIS A 121 -9.95 -13.24 14.52
CA HIS A 121 -9.12 -12.08 14.75
C HIS A 121 -9.99 -10.89 15.12
N THR A 122 -9.51 -9.99 15.95
CA THR A 122 -10.15 -8.69 16.07
C THR A 122 -9.95 -7.90 14.77
N VAL A 123 -10.84 -6.94 14.50
CA VAL A 123 -10.66 -6.00 13.38
C VAL A 123 -9.30 -5.29 13.49
N MET A 124 -8.90 -4.89 14.71
CA MET A 124 -7.60 -4.26 14.94
C MET A 124 -6.44 -5.19 14.56
N GLU A 125 -6.48 -6.46 14.92
CA GLU A 125 -5.46 -7.45 14.55
C GLU A 125 -5.40 -7.65 13.04
N ALA A 126 -6.55 -7.70 12.37
CA ALA A 126 -6.61 -7.79 10.92
C ALA A 126 -5.96 -6.56 10.25
N ILE A 127 -6.21 -5.35 10.74
CA ILE A 127 -5.58 -4.12 10.26
C ILE A 127 -4.06 -4.16 10.50
N ASN A 128 -3.62 -4.53 11.71
CA ASN A 128 -2.20 -4.64 12.05
C ASN A 128 -1.45 -5.64 11.16
N ARG A 129 -2.10 -6.77 10.85
CA ARG A 129 -1.55 -7.76 9.91
C ARG A 129 -1.31 -7.15 8.53
N GLN A 130 -2.20 -6.30 8.05
CA GLN A 130 -2.01 -5.64 6.75
C GLN A 130 -1.00 -4.49 6.82
N LEU A 131 -0.86 -3.81 7.98
CA LEU A 131 0.22 -2.83 8.20
C LEU A 131 1.62 -3.45 8.12
N ALA A 132 1.75 -4.75 8.35
CA ALA A 132 2.99 -5.49 8.11
C ALA A 132 3.08 -6.03 6.67
N HIS A 133 1.98 -6.54 6.11
CA HIS A 133 1.95 -7.27 4.85
C HIS A 133 2.07 -6.36 3.62
N TYR A 134 1.24 -5.32 3.54
CA TYR A 134 1.24 -4.44 2.36
C TYR A 134 2.53 -3.63 2.25
N PRO A 135 3.06 -2.99 3.31
CA PRO A 135 4.36 -2.35 3.27
C PRO A 135 5.52 -3.28 2.88
N TYR A 136 5.49 -4.55 3.32
CA TYR A 136 6.47 -5.54 2.90
C TYR A 136 6.51 -5.72 1.38
N HIS A 137 5.35 -5.84 0.74
CA HIS A 137 5.26 -5.97 -0.72
C HIS A 137 5.54 -4.65 -1.45
N ILE A 138 5.12 -3.51 -0.90
CA ILE A 138 5.49 -2.20 -1.46
C ILE A 138 7.01 -1.99 -1.41
N GLY A 139 7.68 -2.44 -0.35
CA GLY A 139 9.14 -2.44 -0.28
C GLY A 139 9.79 -3.26 -1.41
N GLN A 140 9.24 -4.42 -1.75
CA GLN A 140 9.68 -5.22 -2.90
C GLN A 140 9.48 -4.47 -4.23
N ILE A 141 8.30 -3.87 -4.44
CA ILE A 141 8.01 -3.06 -5.62
C ILE A 141 9.01 -1.92 -5.76
N VAL A 142 9.28 -1.17 -4.67
CA VAL A 142 10.25 -0.07 -4.67
C VAL A 142 11.66 -0.57 -4.97
N TYR A 143 12.04 -1.72 -4.43
CA TYR A 143 13.37 -2.30 -4.68
C TYR A 143 13.54 -2.73 -6.15
N ILE A 144 12.55 -3.42 -6.71
CA ILE A 144 12.55 -3.79 -8.13
C ILE A 144 12.58 -2.53 -9.02
N GLY A 145 11.79 -1.51 -8.66
CA GLY A 145 11.79 -0.22 -9.36
C GLY A 145 13.17 0.42 -9.41
N LYS A 146 13.88 0.46 -8.28
CA LYS A 146 15.26 0.97 -8.22
C LYS A 146 16.26 0.19 -9.07
N LEU A 147 16.08 -1.12 -9.18
CA LEU A 147 16.96 -1.96 -9.99
C LEU A 147 16.73 -1.79 -11.50
N SER A 148 15.51 -1.40 -11.89
CA SER A 148 15.06 -1.41 -13.28
C SER A 148 14.84 -0.03 -13.89
N ALA A 149 14.72 1.02 -13.08
CA ALA A 149 14.58 2.39 -13.57
C ALA A 149 15.90 2.91 -14.15
N THR A 150 15.82 3.62 -15.27
CA THR A 150 16.98 4.27 -15.89
C THR A 150 17.47 5.47 -15.06
N HIS A 151 16.53 6.16 -14.43
CA HIS A 151 16.78 7.26 -13.49
C HIS A 151 15.84 7.09 -12.31
N TRP A 152 16.32 7.35 -11.09
CA TRP A 152 15.52 7.17 -9.88
C TRP A 152 15.50 8.43 -9.02
N GLU A 153 14.32 8.99 -8.86
CA GLU A 153 14.05 10.05 -7.90
C GLU A 153 13.67 9.46 -6.54
N SER A 154 14.23 10.03 -5.47
CA SER A 154 13.94 9.56 -4.11
C SER A 154 12.45 9.72 -3.78
N LEU A 155 11.86 8.66 -3.24
CA LEU A 155 10.47 8.68 -2.77
C LEU A 155 10.28 9.38 -1.42
N SER A 156 11.37 9.73 -0.76
CA SER A 156 11.39 10.40 0.55
C SER A 156 12.40 11.56 0.52
N ILE A 157 13.33 11.60 1.47
CA ILE A 157 14.38 12.63 1.52
C ILE A 157 15.41 12.33 0.43
N PRO A 158 15.69 13.27 -0.50
CA PRO A 158 16.73 13.08 -1.51
C PRO A 158 18.10 12.82 -0.89
N ARG A 159 18.91 12.00 -1.57
CA ARG A 159 20.27 11.68 -1.11
C ARG A 159 21.09 12.96 -0.93
N GLY A 160 21.72 13.09 0.23
CA GLY A 160 22.51 14.27 0.60
C GLY A 160 21.74 15.40 1.28
N ASN A 161 20.41 15.39 1.26
CA ASN A 161 19.57 16.48 1.78
C ASN A 161 19.09 16.28 3.23
N SER A 162 19.54 15.24 3.94
CA SER A 162 19.04 14.92 5.28
C SER A 162 19.32 16.02 6.30
N GLN A 163 20.47 16.70 6.22
CA GLN A 163 20.82 17.79 7.13
C GLN A 163 19.90 19.00 6.95
N GLN A 164 19.67 19.41 5.70
CA GLN A 164 18.78 20.53 5.40
C GLN A 164 17.34 20.21 5.80
N PHE A 165 16.87 19.01 5.46
CA PHE A 165 15.55 18.53 5.89
C PHE A 165 15.36 18.60 7.40
N ASN A 166 16.36 18.16 8.17
CA ASN A 166 16.30 18.21 9.63
C ASN A 166 16.33 19.66 10.14
N ALA A 167 17.16 20.53 9.57
CA ALA A 167 17.23 21.94 9.95
C ALA A 167 15.87 22.63 9.73
N ASP A 168 15.21 22.39 8.60
CA ASP A 168 13.89 22.94 8.29
C ASP A 168 12.79 22.42 9.25
N LYS A 169 12.94 21.17 9.71
CA LYS A 169 12.02 20.59 10.70
C LYS A 169 12.24 21.19 12.09
N PHE A 170 13.48 21.31 12.53
CA PHE A 170 13.81 21.84 13.84
C PHE A 170 13.56 23.36 13.97
N ALA A 171 13.51 24.09 12.87
CA ALA A 171 13.12 25.49 12.86
C ALA A 171 11.62 25.72 13.15
N LYS A 172 10.79 24.67 13.03
CA LYS A 172 9.37 24.75 13.31
C LYS A 172 9.08 24.47 14.81
N PRO A 173 8.04 25.08 15.41
CA PRO A 173 7.64 24.76 16.75
C PRO A 173 7.20 23.28 16.83
N LYS A 174 7.41 22.66 18.02
CA LYS A 174 6.93 21.30 18.29
C LYS A 174 5.41 21.25 18.17
N GLY A 175 4.88 20.29 17.46
CA GLY A 175 3.44 20.09 17.26
C GLY A 175 3.12 18.64 16.94
N LYS A 176 1.85 18.25 17.07
CA LYS A 176 1.36 16.95 16.66
C LYS A 176 1.13 16.94 15.16
N ALA A 177 1.78 16.05 14.45
CA ALA A 177 1.55 15.80 13.03
C ALA A 177 1.72 14.30 12.76
N HIS A 178 1.04 13.77 11.76
CA HIS A 178 1.32 12.43 11.26
C HIS A 178 2.49 12.49 10.27
N PHE A 179 3.38 11.50 10.28
CA PHE A 179 4.59 11.52 9.44
C PHE A 179 4.29 11.53 7.92
N THR A 180 3.09 11.10 7.53
CA THR A 180 2.63 11.08 6.13
C THR A 180 2.00 12.39 5.67
N ASP A 181 1.63 13.31 6.58
CA ASP A 181 0.85 14.50 6.24
C ASP A 181 1.51 15.36 5.16
N GLU A 182 2.84 15.50 5.20
CA GLU A 182 3.57 16.30 4.20
C GLU A 182 3.63 15.66 2.81
N VAL A 183 3.41 14.34 2.74
CA VAL A 183 3.46 13.59 1.48
C VAL A 183 2.08 13.45 0.87
N LEU A 184 1.05 13.29 1.71
CA LEU A 184 -0.34 13.10 1.29
C LEU A 184 -1.07 14.42 1.01
N GLN A 185 -0.62 15.54 1.62
CA GLN A 185 -1.20 16.84 1.32
C GLN A 185 -0.76 17.28 -0.09
N PRO A 186 -1.68 17.78 -0.93
CA PRO A 186 -1.29 18.40 -2.19
C PRO A 186 -0.34 19.56 -1.88
N LYS A 187 0.83 19.58 -2.54
CA LYS A 187 1.72 20.74 -2.45
C LYS A 187 0.88 21.96 -2.84
N LYS A 188 0.60 22.86 -1.90
CA LYS A 188 0.11 24.19 -2.25
C LYS A 188 1.12 24.76 -3.23
N HIS A 189 0.73 24.94 -4.49
CA HIS A 189 1.52 25.71 -5.42
C HIS A 189 1.80 27.05 -4.72
N LYS A 190 3.05 27.31 -4.44
CA LYS A 190 3.49 28.68 -4.17
C LYS A 190 3.41 29.34 -5.54
N ASP A 191 2.31 30.03 -5.78
CA ASP A 191 2.26 31.00 -6.86
C ASP A 191 3.40 31.97 -6.60
N ALA A 192 4.32 32.04 -7.56
CA ALA A 192 5.42 32.99 -7.59
C ALA A 192 4.94 34.33 -8.13
#